data_3e34be2f8245bdb6e8dcc11cb4aba88c
#
_entry.id   3e34be2f8245bdb6e8dcc11cb4aba88c
#
_cell.length_a   1.000
_cell.length_b   1.000
_cell.length_c   1.000
_cell.angle_alpha   90.00
_cell.angle_beta   90.00
_cell.angle_gamma   90.00
#
_symmetry.space_group_name_H-M   'P 1'
#
loop_
_entity.id
_entity.type
_entity.pdbx_description
1 polymer ?
#
loop_
_entity_poly.entity_id
_entity_poly.type
_entity_poly.pdbx_seq_one_letter_code
_entity_poly.pdbx_strand_id
1 'polypeptide(L)'
;MKKLLATILALVLALGLCSVSWAAGLTTETDGVYHIKSGEELLAFAKMVNDDSKTFEGEKVVLDNDIDISTQGWAPIGERKTGGIKFKGTFDGQNKTITLKITNCTDYGALFEAIEGATVQNVTVAGTVSGVSVAGVVGQAGAGSKIINCTNKASVTGSSKAAGVVVKIEGNGVEVIGCKNEGSIGGEAPNGAAGIVTYAESANFIVKNCTNSGSISGKGASGIVYNVNDPGTGVVESCVNTGAVKSTSDSNAAAGIVSVNLKGSGLKIVNCSNTGVIEGENCSAICYSEYTNDASAPNTNSGEIKATVSRTISESTAVLNGNMSIGLTIHPYAAVTINSGNYSGSIESKGSLTVAGGTFSAGGNFYSSGTLVINNGTFARGVSVQTGTATINDGDFKTDVSCAGNGKLTINGGKFAREIHASDTSTVNINGGEFTFKTDTNEVIDIKAGAKVTISNGVFAQENTYRFCPNNKDRLTVTGGTFVSEAMVTALMGETNAPQATVEDGQNTMYAVGSAAIADAANSDKKVTITKGGEINGVNENVTVTVNADGVKINGKDAARGEYTVPVTPDPTPEQPPRYYYNSTTTTDTKKDEGKTSPKTFDAGMGIYAVTAVLSLSGMAWTAKKRED
;
A
#
# COMPACT_ATOMS: atom_id res chain seq x y z
N MET A 1 -85.47 7.89 29.89
CA MET A 1 -85.25 8.19 28.47
C MET A 1 -84.30 9.37 28.22
N LYS A 2 -84.40 10.56 28.84
CA LYS A 2 -83.52 11.72 28.58
C LYS A 2 -82.08 11.50 28.97
N LYS A 3 -81.73 10.73 30.03
CA LYS A 3 -80.34 10.41 30.43
C LYS A 3 -79.70 9.36 29.52
N LEU A 4 -80.49 8.41 28.99
CA LEU A 4 -79.99 7.40 28.06
C LEU A 4 -79.67 8.02 26.69
N LEU A 5 -80.49 8.99 26.24
CA LEU A 5 -80.29 9.71 24.99
C LEU A 5 -79.03 10.63 25.05
N ALA A 6 -78.79 11.26 26.23
CA ALA A 6 -77.58 12.07 26.42
C ALA A 6 -76.31 11.23 26.45
N THR A 7 -76.34 10.01 27.02
CA THR A 7 -75.19 9.10 27.05
C THR A 7 -74.90 8.51 25.66
N ILE A 8 -75.95 8.20 24.88
CA ILE A 8 -75.79 7.73 23.50
C ILE A 8 -75.27 8.87 22.60
N LEU A 9 -75.74 10.10 22.78
CA LEU A 9 -75.27 11.26 22.04
C LEU A 9 -73.82 11.62 22.40
N ALA A 10 -73.45 11.48 23.67
CA ALA A 10 -72.03 11.67 24.09
C ALA A 10 -71.10 10.54 23.57
N LEU A 11 -71.64 9.29 23.49
CA LEU A 11 -70.90 8.17 22.92
C LEU A 11 -70.74 8.28 21.39
N VAL A 12 -71.79 8.78 20.71
CA VAL A 12 -71.70 9.06 19.25
C VAL A 12 -70.82 10.28 18.96
N LEU A 13 -70.83 11.30 19.81
CA LEU A 13 -69.86 12.39 19.68
C LEU A 13 -68.41 11.96 20.02
N ALA A 14 -68.24 11.05 20.99
CA ALA A 14 -66.90 10.51 21.32
C ALA A 14 -66.41 9.52 20.25
N LEU A 15 -67.29 8.79 19.58
CA LEU A 15 -66.96 7.93 18.43
C LEU A 15 -66.89 8.70 17.10
N GLY A 16 -67.50 9.90 17.04
CA GLY A 16 -67.44 10.78 15.86
C GLY A 16 -66.19 11.73 15.87
N LEU A 17 -65.40 11.75 16.97
CA LEU A 17 -64.19 12.49 17.09
C LEU A 17 -62.93 11.61 16.90
N CYS A 18 -63.05 10.32 16.55
CA CYS A 18 -62.06 9.68 15.73
C CYS A 18 -62.19 10.34 14.35
N SER A 19 -61.57 11.50 14.20
CA SER A 19 -61.30 12.05 12.90
C SER A 19 -60.55 10.95 12.14
N VAL A 20 -61.28 10.29 11.21
CA VAL A 20 -60.62 9.76 10.04
C VAL A 20 -60.00 11.01 9.40
N SER A 21 -58.78 11.33 9.81
CA SER A 21 -57.95 12.25 9.08
C SER A 21 -57.81 11.60 7.70
N TRP A 22 -58.62 12.03 6.77
CA TRP A 22 -58.30 11.90 5.37
C TRP A 22 -56.95 12.53 5.28
N ALA A 23 -55.90 11.74 4.98
CA ALA A 23 -54.57 12.23 4.84
C ALA A 23 -54.64 13.42 3.89
N ALA A 24 -54.62 14.63 4.45
CA ALA A 24 -54.42 15.83 3.66
C ALA A 24 -53.08 15.59 2.96
N GLY A 25 -53.09 15.49 1.64
CA GLY A 25 -51.88 15.25 0.88
C GLY A 25 -50.83 16.27 1.31
N LEU A 26 -49.56 15.87 1.38
CA LEU A 26 -48.47 16.76 1.71
C LEU A 26 -48.51 17.96 0.75
N THR A 27 -48.56 19.17 1.30
CA THR A 27 -48.64 20.42 0.53
C THR A 27 -47.42 21.30 0.86
N THR A 28 -47.07 22.22 -0.06
CA THR A 28 -46.06 23.23 0.22
C THR A 28 -46.56 24.24 1.26
N GLU A 29 -45.67 24.67 2.13
CA GLU A 29 -45.93 25.78 3.03
C GLU A 29 -45.72 27.15 2.32
N THR A 30 -45.82 28.22 3.06
CA THR A 30 -45.73 29.61 2.52
C THR A 30 -44.36 29.93 1.89
N ASP A 31 -43.32 29.16 2.22
CA ASP A 31 -41.96 29.24 1.65
C ASP A 31 -41.80 28.43 0.35
N GLY A 32 -42.86 27.74 -0.10
CA GLY A 32 -42.83 26.88 -1.29
C GLY A 32 -42.13 25.53 -1.09
N VAL A 33 -41.86 25.14 0.15
CA VAL A 33 -41.19 23.88 0.51
C VAL A 33 -42.18 22.88 1.06
N TYR A 34 -41.97 21.60 0.82
CA TYR A 34 -42.76 20.51 1.46
C TYR A 34 -42.14 20.16 2.81
N HIS A 35 -42.87 20.34 3.88
CA HIS A 35 -42.47 20.05 5.24
C HIS A 35 -43.07 18.74 5.73
N ILE A 36 -42.23 17.79 6.12
CA ILE A 36 -42.60 16.51 6.68
C ILE A 36 -42.40 16.53 8.19
N LYS A 37 -43.49 16.47 8.95
CA LYS A 37 -43.52 16.59 10.41
C LYS A 37 -43.94 15.32 11.12
N SER A 38 -44.53 14.35 10.36
CA SER A 38 -45.10 13.11 10.91
C SER A 38 -44.87 11.91 9.99
N GLY A 39 -45.09 10.70 10.52
CA GLY A 39 -45.03 9.46 9.73
C GLY A 39 -46.08 9.43 8.62
N GLU A 40 -47.27 9.96 8.86
CA GLU A 40 -48.34 10.03 7.86
C GLU A 40 -47.93 10.93 6.69
N GLU A 41 -47.27 12.07 6.96
CA GLU A 41 -46.79 12.97 5.90
C GLU A 41 -45.64 12.35 5.13
N LEU A 42 -44.76 11.59 5.79
CA LEU A 42 -43.69 10.83 5.10
C LEU A 42 -44.28 9.75 4.17
N LEU A 43 -45.32 9.04 4.63
CA LEU A 43 -46.03 8.07 3.79
C LEU A 43 -46.77 8.76 2.63
N ALA A 44 -47.38 9.93 2.87
CA ALA A 44 -48.02 10.72 1.82
C ALA A 44 -46.99 11.18 0.77
N PHE A 45 -45.79 11.62 1.19
CA PHE A 45 -44.71 11.95 0.27
C PHE A 45 -44.31 10.74 -0.60
N ALA A 46 -44.09 9.58 0.01
CA ALA A 46 -43.78 8.36 -0.72
C ALA A 46 -44.85 8.03 -1.75
N LYS A 47 -46.15 8.15 -1.37
CA LYS A 47 -47.28 7.93 -2.26
C LYS A 47 -47.32 8.90 -3.43
N MET A 48 -47.03 10.20 -3.21
CA MET A 48 -46.99 11.19 -4.28
C MET A 48 -45.96 10.83 -5.36
N VAL A 49 -44.84 10.26 -4.97
CA VAL A 49 -43.82 9.79 -5.95
C VAL A 49 -44.28 8.49 -6.60
N ASN A 50 -44.65 7.48 -5.81
CA ASN A 50 -44.87 6.12 -6.29
C ASN A 50 -46.18 5.95 -7.04
N ASP A 51 -47.28 6.51 -6.51
CA ASP A 51 -48.63 6.30 -7.05
C ASP A 51 -49.07 7.48 -7.95
N ASP A 52 -48.79 8.71 -7.51
CA ASP A 52 -49.21 9.93 -8.22
C ASP A 52 -48.21 10.38 -9.28
N SER A 53 -47.06 9.67 -9.42
CA SER A 53 -46.00 9.90 -10.42
C SER A 53 -45.37 11.29 -10.35
N LYS A 54 -45.34 11.90 -9.16
CA LYS A 54 -44.70 13.21 -8.97
C LYS A 54 -43.19 13.06 -8.73
N THR A 55 -42.37 13.58 -9.64
CA THR A 55 -40.90 13.46 -9.54
C THR A 55 -40.27 14.45 -8.59
N PHE A 56 -40.91 15.52 -8.19
CA PHE A 56 -40.40 16.64 -7.39
C PHE A 56 -39.20 17.36 -8.03
N GLU A 57 -39.07 17.30 -9.35
CA GLU A 57 -37.99 17.99 -10.05
C GLU A 57 -38.04 19.51 -9.83
N GLY A 58 -36.94 20.09 -9.33
CA GLY A 58 -36.83 21.51 -8.96
C GLY A 58 -37.49 21.86 -7.62
N GLU A 59 -38.14 20.91 -6.94
CA GLU A 59 -38.82 21.12 -5.65
C GLU A 59 -37.97 20.64 -4.47
N LYS A 60 -38.26 21.19 -3.28
CA LYS A 60 -37.57 20.83 -2.04
C LYS A 60 -38.56 20.20 -1.04
N VAL A 61 -38.10 19.12 -0.38
CA VAL A 61 -38.78 18.41 0.70
C VAL A 61 -37.85 18.41 1.91
N VAL A 62 -38.34 18.76 3.08
CA VAL A 62 -37.57 18.81 4.33
C VAL A 62 -38.22 18.01 5.44
N LEU A 63 -37.39 17.48 6.35
CA LEU A 63 -37.85 16.89 7.60
C LEU A 63 -37.77 17.91 8.74
N ASP A 64 -38.90 18.17 9.39
CA ASP A 64 -38.92 19.05 10.57
C ASP A 64 -38.68 18.30 11.87
N ASN A 65 -39.04 17.02 11.93
CA ASN A 65 -38.91 16.17 13.13
C ASN A 65 -38.20 14.85 12.84
N ASP A 66 -37.73 14.18 13.88
CA ASP A 66 -37.42 12.75 13.83
C ASP A 66 -38.74 11.97 13.62
N ILE A 67 -38.70 10.95 12.77
CA ILE A 67 -39.87 10.19 12.36
C ILE A 67 -39.63 8.70 12.59
N ASP A 68 -40.54 8.06 13.32
CA ASP A 68 -40.54 6.60 13.50
C ASP A 68 -41.75 5.98 12.76
N ILE A 69 -41.43 5.22 11.71
CA ILE A 69 -42.39 4.44 10.94
C ILE A 69 -42.09 2.94 11.01
N SER A 70 -41.34 2.49 12.01
CA SER A 70 -40.93 1.08 12.15
C SER A 70 -42.08 0.10 12.38
N THR A 71 -43.21 0.60 12.82
CA THR A 71 -44.45 -0.19 13.00
C THR A 71 -45.39 -0.11 11.81
N GLN A 72 -45.08 0.71 10.81
CA GLN A 72 -45.90 0.91 9.59
C GLN A 72 -45.21 0.22 8.40
N GLY A 73 -45.99 -0.12 7.38
CA GLY A 73 -45.44 -0.62 6.13
C GLY A 73 -44.71 0.50 5.39
N TRP A 74 -43.47 0.27 4.96
CA TRP A 74 -42.72 1.22 4.16
C TRP A 74 -42.56 0.70 2.74
N ALA A 75 -42.97 1.50 1.75
CA ALA A 75 -42.65 1.33 0.34
C ALA A 75 -41.50 2.31 0.00
N PRO A 76 -40.33 1.84 -0.44
CA PRO A 76 -39.22 2.72 -0.85
C PRO A 76 -39.65 3.75 -1.90
N ILE A 77 -39.09 4.95 -1.84
CA ILE A 77 -39.49 6.06 -2.72
C ILE A 77 -38.85 5.90 -4.10
N GLY A 78 -39.68 6.00 -5.15
CA GLY A 78 -39.29 5.85 -6.55
C GLY A 78 -39.27 4.39 -7.00
N GLU A 79 -39.07 4.17 -8.30
CA GLU A 79 -39.04 2.83 -8.92
C GLU A 79 -37.82 2.65 -9.80
N ARG A 80 -37.07 1.57 -9.60
CA ARG A 80 -35.89 1.22 -10.37
C ARG A 80 -36.17 0.74 -11.79
N LYS A 81 -37.34 0.14 -12.03
CA LYS A 81 -37.67 -0.44 -13.34
C LYS A 81 -37.58 0.58 -14.49
N THR A 82 -37.30 0.12 -15.70
CA THR A 82 -37.29 0.95 -16.91
C THR A 82 -38.64 1.67 -17.07
N GLY A 83 -38.60 3.00 -17.21
CA GLY A 83 -39.80 3.83 -17.27
C GLY A 83 -40.48 4.06 -15.91
N GLY A 84 -39.93 3.48 -14.82
CA GLY A 84 -40.42 3.75 -13.45
C GLY A 84 -40.13 5.18 -13.02
N ILE A 85 -40.96 5.70 -12.14
CA ILE A 85 -40.84 7.05 -11.61
C ILE A 85 -39.71 7.11 -10.61
N LYS A 86 -38.80 8.05 -10.79
CA LYS A 86 -37.67 8.31 -9.90
C LYS A 86 -37.84 9.64 -9.20
N PHE A 87 -37.41 9.72 -7.95
CA PHE A 87 -37.37 11.00 -7.27
C PHE A 87 -36.23 11.86 -7.88
N LYS A 88 -36.56 13.12 -8.20
CA LYS A 88 -35.67 14.07 -8.87
C LYS A 88 -35.45 15.38 -8.11
N GLY A 89 -36.12 15.55 -6.97
CA GLY A 89 -36.07 16.76 -6.16
C GLY A 89 -34.89 16.82 -5.21
N THR A 90 -34.94 17.78 -4.30
CA THR A 90 -34.06 17.85 -3.15
C THR A 90 -34.79 17.37 -1.90
N PHE A 91 -34.29 16.30 -1.27
CA PHE A 91 -34.70 15.83 0.04
C PHE A 91 -33.65 16.20 1.07
N ASP A 92 -33.98 17.08 2.00
CA ASP A 92 -33.11 17.54 3.06
C ASP A 92 -33.63 17.07 4.43
N GLY A 93 -32.96 16.10 5.00
CA GLY A 93 -33.32 15.54 6.31
C GLY A 93 -33.08 16.48 7.48
N GLN A 94 -32.47 17.66 7.30
CA GLN A 94 -32.14 18.61 8.36
C GLN A 94 -31.49 17.98 9.61
N ASN A 95 -30.67 16.96 9.41
CA ASN A 95 -30.03 16.12 10.44
C ASN A 95 -31.04 15.34 11.34
N LYS A 96 -32.27 15.15 10.86
CA LYS A 96 -33.28 14.33 11.54
C LYS A 96 -33.08 12.86 11.20
N THR A 97 -33.72 12.01 12.04
CA THR A 97 -33.68 10.56 11.92
C THR A 97 -35.00 10.02 11.41
N ILE A 98 -34.96 9.14 10.42
CA ILE A 98 -36.05 8.28 10.03
C ILE A 98 -35.77 6.86 10.54
N THR A 99 -36.57 6.37 11.47
CA THR A 99 -36.55 4.97 11.91
C THR A 99 -37.54 4.17 11.08
N LEU A 100 -37.05 3.17 10.33
CA LEU A 100 -37.88 2.37 9.45
C LEU A 100 -37.64 0.88 9.65
N LYS A 101 -38.60 0.07 9.16
CA LYS A 101 -38.48 -1.39 9.10
C LYS A 101 -38.89 -1.87 7.72
N ILE A 102 -37.91 -2.37 6.97
CA ILE A 102 -38.13 -3.05 5.70
C ILE A 102 -37.82 -4.53 5.90
N THR A 103 -38.73 -5.41 5.52
CA THR A 103 -38.53 -6.85 5.63
C THR A 103 -38.89 -7.53 4.32
N ASN A 104 -38.02 -8.49 3.92
CA ASN A 104 -38.22 -9.34 2.73
C ASN A 104 -38.44 -8.56 1.43
N CYS A 105 -37.79 -7.41 1.26
CA CYS A 105 -37.85 -6.66 0.01
C CYS A 105 -37.29 -7.51 -1.14
N THR A 106 -38.07 -7.66 -2.20
CA THR A 106 -37.72 -8.52 -3.35
C THR A 106 -36.90 -7.79 -4.42
N ASP A 107 -36.83 -6.47 -4.36
CA ASP A 107 -36.00 -5.65 -5.26
C ASP A 107 -35.02 -4.78 -4.46
N TYR A 108 -35.02 -3.46 -4.59
CA TYR A 108 -34.17 -2.57 -3.82
C TYR A 108 -34.86 -2.00 -2.60
N GLY A 109 -34.49 -2.45 -1.41
CA GLY A 109 -35.05 -1.94 -0.15
C GLY A 109 -34.14 -0.84 0.42
N ALA A 110 -34.67 0.39 0.55
CA ALA A 110 -33.99 1.53 1.13
C ALA A 110 -34.99 2.64 1.52
N LEU A 111 -34.54 3.79 2.01
CA LEU A 111 -35.42 4.97 2.12
C LEU A 111 -35.89 5.39 0.73
N PHE A 112 -35.02 5.50 -0.24
CA PHE A 112 -35.30 5.71 -1.67
C PHE A 112 -34.92 4.47 -2.47
N GLU A 113 -35.89 3.89 -3.24
CA GLU A 113 -35.54 2.81 -4.17
C GLU A 113 -34.71 3.32 -5.33
N ALA A 114 -35.15 4.45 -5.95
CA ALA A 114 -34.46 5.03 -7.10
C ALA A 114 -34.55 6.56 -7.13
N ILE A 115 -33.40 7.17 -7.41
CA ILE A 115 -33.26 8.62 -7.61
C ILE A 115 -32.53 8.93 -8.92
N GLU A 116 -32.80 10.10 -9.54
CA GLU A 116 -32.11 10.56 -10.76
C GLU A 116 -32.04 12.09 -10.78
N GLY A 117 -30.84 12.65 -10.92
CA GLY A 117 -30.62 14.10 -10.85
C GLY A 117 -31.02 14.73 -9.51
N ALA A 118 -31.27 13.93 -8.50
CA ALA A 118 -31.78 14.34 -7.20
C ALA A 118 -30.66 14.64 -6.20
N THR A 119 -31.01 15.42 -5.17
CA THR A 119 -30.15 15.56 -3.98
C THR A 119 -30.86 14.96 -2.77
N VAL A 120 -30.22 13.98 -2.12
CA VAL A 120 -30.64 13.45 -0.82
C VAL A 120 -29.57 13.81 0.19
N GLN A 121 -29.91 14.60 1.18
CA GLN A 121 -28.90 15.12 2.10
C GLN A 121 -29.34 15.17 3.57
N ASN A 122 -28.35 15.16 4.48
CA ASN A 122 -28.50 15.43 5.91
C ASN A 122 -29.58 14.57 6.60
N VAL A 123 -29.77 13.31 6.18
CA VAL A 123 -30.73 12.40 6.81
C VAL A 123 -30.01 11.24 7.50
N THR A 124 -30.49 10.88 8.68
CA THR A 124 -30.09 9.66 9.37
C THR A 124 -31.18 8.60 9.18
N VAL A 125 -30.81 7.41 8.71
CA VAL A 125 -31.70 6.26 8.63
C VAL A 125 -31.35 5.26 9.72
N ALA A 126 -32.32 4.87 10.52
CA ALA A 126 -32.20 3.91 11.62
C ALA A 126 -33.19 2.75 11.48
N GLY A 127 -33.08 1.74 12.35
CA GLY A 127 -33.99 0.58 12.37
C GLY A 127 -33.42 -0.63 11.65
N THR A 128 -34.23 -1.29 10.80
CA THR A 128 -33.82 -2.52 10.10
C THR A 128 -34.24 -2.52 8.64
N VAL A 129 -33.34 -2.97 7.77
CA VAL A 129 -33.59 -3.13 6.33
C VAL A 129 -33.13 -4.52 5.90
N SER A 130 -34.08 -5.35 5.42
CA SER A 130 -33.73 -6.69 4.94
C SER A 130 -34.46 -7.03 3.62
N GLY A 131 -33.75 -7.77 2.75
CA GLY A 131 -34.28 -8.15 1.44
C GLY A 131 -33.20 -8.66 0.49
N VAL A 132 -33.45 -8.57 -0.81
CA VAL A 132 -32.52 -9.07 -1.84
C VAL A 132 -31.37 -8.11 -2.03
N SER A 133 -31.60 -6.86 -2.41
CA SER A 133 -30.61 -5.82 -2.59
C SER A 133 -31.00 -4.61 -1.75
N VAL A 134 -30.24 -4.30 -0.71
CA VAL A 134 -30.72 -3.38 0.33
C VAL A 134 -29.67 -2.36 0.76
N ALA A 135 -30.13 -1.15 1.08
CA ALA A 135 -29.32 -0.11 1.68
C ALA A 135 -30.10 0.68 2.74
N GLY A 136 -29.41 1.45 3.56
CA GLY A 136 -30.08 2.39 4.46
C GLY A 136 -30.76 3.53 3.70
N VAL A 137 -30.08 4.17 2.75
CA VAL A 137 -30.52 5.45 2.17
C VAL A 137 -31.04 5.31 0.74
N VAL A 138 -30.25 4.79 -0.20
CA VAL A 138 -30.60 4.75 -1.62
C VAL A 138 -30.35 3.37 -2.21
N GLY A 139 -31.32 2.82 -2.91
CA GLY A 139 -31.17 1.60 -3.69
C GLY A 139 -30.37 1.86 -4.97
N GLN A 140 -30.86 2.73 -5.83
CA GLN A 140 -30.23 3.08 -7.12
C GLN A 140 -30.08 4.58 -7.29
N ALA A 141 -28.86 5.03 -7.53
CA ALA A 141 -28.53 6.41 -7.85
C ALA A 141 -28.28 6.55 -9.36
N GLY A 142 -29.18 7.21 -10.06
CA GLY A 142 -29.07 7.57 -11.47
C GLY A 142 -28.21 8.81 -11.71
N ALA A 143 -28.03 9.17 -12.99
CA ALA A 143 -27.12 10.24 -13.41
C ALA A 143 -27.37 11.58 -12.69
N GLY A 144 -26.27 12.27 -12.33
CA GLY A 144 -26.31 13.58 -11.68
C GLY A 144 -26.83 13.61 -10.25
N SER A 145 -27.11 12.45 -9.65
CA SER A 145 -27.62 12.36 -8.27
C SER A 145 -26.53 12.66 -7.24
N LYS A 146 -26.93 13.29 -6.12
CA LYS A 146 -26.06 13.64 -4.99
C LYS A 146 -26.59 13.09 -3.69
N ILE A 147 -25.77 12.35 -2.98
CA ILE A 147 -26.07 11.81 -1.65
C ILE A 147 -25.05 12.43 -0.68
N ILE A 148 -25.48 13.37 0.15
CA ILE A 148 -24.58 14.24 0.90
C ILE A 148 -24.86 14.17 2.40
N ASN A 149 -23.84 13.91 3.22
CA ASN A 149 -23.92 13.92 4.68
C ASN A 149 -25.04 13.02 5.25
N CYS A 150 -25.38 11.92 4.55
CA CYS A 150 -26.35 10.95 5.04
C CYS A 150 -25.69 9.94 5.96
N THR A 151 -26.42 9.51 7.00
CA THR A 151 -25.93 8.51 7.96
C THR A 151 -26.83 7.28 8.00
N ASN A 152 -26.24 6.11 7.81
CA ASN A 152 -26.92 4.85 8.11
C ASN A 152 -26.59 4.38 9.53
N LYS A 153 -27.62 4.21 10.35
CA LYS A 153 -27.57 3.52 11.66
C LYS A 153 -28.39 2.23 11.66
N ALA A 154 -29.11 1.96 10.58
CA ALA A 154 -29.90 0.75 10.47
C ALA A 154 -29.02 -0.49 10.32
N SER A 155 -29.51 -1.62 10.85
CA SER A 155 -28.97 -2.93 10.50
C SER A 155 -29.50 -3.32 9.12
N VAL A 156 -28.59 -3.53 8.17
CA VAL A 156 -28.90 -3.84 6.77
C VAL A 156 -28.50 -5.28 6.45
N THR A 157 -29.45 -6.12 6.04
CA THR A 157 -29.21 -7.55 5.75
C THR A 157 -29.68 -7.90 4.35
N GLY A 158 -28.74 -8.13 3.43
CA GLY A 158 -29.02 -8.47 2.03
C GLY A 158 -28.80 -9.94 1.71
N SER A 159 -29.72 -10.57 0.94
CA SER A 159 -29.46 -11.91 0.41
C SER A 159 -28.66 -11.89 -0.90
N SER A 160 -28.54 -10.75 -1.57
CA SER A 160 -27.71 -10.55 -2.77
C SER A 160 -26.70 -9.42 -2.59
N LYS A 161 -27.16 -8.20 -2.23
CA LYS A 161 -26.32 -7.02 -2.04
C LYS A 161 -26.74 -6.29 -0.77
N ALA A 162 -25.77 -5.77 -0.03
CA ALA A 162 -26.04 -4.97 1.16
C ALA A 162 -25.12 -3.73 1.21
N ALA A 163 -25.68 -2.55 1.43
CA ALA A 163 -24.92 -1.31 1.56
C ALA A 163 -25.41 -0.48 2.76
N GLY A 164 -24.51 0.27 3.37
CA GLY A 164 -24.93 1.27 4.36
C GLY A 164 -25.68 2.42 3.71
N VAL A 165 -25.21 2.94 2.58
CA VAL A 165 -25.74 4.17 1.96
C VAL A 165 -26.35 3.91 0.60
N VAL A 166 -25.63 3.34 -0.36
CA VAL A 166 -26.09 3.15 -1.75
C VAL A 166 -25.85 1.72 -2.23
N VAL A 167 -26.87 1.03 -2.73
CA VAL A 167 -26.67 -0.30 -3.35
C VAL A 167 -25.95 -0.15 -4.68
N LYS A 168 -26.44 0.74 -5.56
CA LYS A 168 -25.95 0.84 -6.95
C LYS A 168 -25.84 2.28 -7.43
N ILE A 169 -24.68 2.64 -7.93
CA ILE A 169 -24.47 3.82 -8.76
C ILE A 169 -24.57 3.38 -10.22
N GLU A 170 -25.55 3.89 -10.98
CA GLU A 170 -25.79 3.48 -12.37
C GLU A 170 -25.58 4.59 -13.39
N GLY A 171 -25.59 5.84 -12.99
CA GLY A 171 -25.44 7.01 -13.88
C GLY A 171 -24.15 7.78 -13.68
N ASN A 172 -23.72 8.50 -14.72
CA ASN A 172 -22.57 9.39 -14.64
C ASN A 172 -22.82 10.62 -13.76
N GLY A 173 -21.77 11.12 -13.13
CA GLY A 173 -21.82 12.33 -12.30
C GLY A 173 -22.50 12.14 -10.95
N VAL A 174 -22.60 10.91 -10.47
CA VAL A 174 -23.09 10.63 -9.12
C VAL A 174 -22.05 10.98 -8.07
N GLU A 175 -22.48 11.70 -7.05
CA GLU A 175 -21.63 12.12 -5.92
C GLU A 175 -22.17 11.52 -4.59
N VAL A 176 -21.33 10.82 -3.85
CA VAL A 176 -21.58 10.33 -2.49
C VAL A 176 -20.56 10.98 -1.57
N ILE A 177 -20.98 12.03 -0.85
CA ILE A 177 -20.05 12.90 -0.12
C ILE A 177 -20.41 12.99 1.37
N GLY A 178 -19.43 12.82 2.24
CA GLY A 178 -19.58 13.01 3.68
C GLY A 178 -20.51 12.01 4.36
N CYS A 179 -20.87 10.92 3.68
CA CYS A 179 -21.79 9.93 4.19
C CYS A 179 -21.13 8.99 5.21
N LYS A 180 -21.95 8.48 6.14
CA LYS A 180 -21.48 7.62 7.22
C LYS A 180 -22.28 6.32 7.30
N ASN A 181 -21.59 5.23 7.55
CA ASN A 181 -22.22 3.99 8.00
C ASN A 181 -21.77 3.68 9.44
N GLU A 182 -22.74 3.66 10.34
CA GLU A 182 -22.59 3.28 11.75
C GLU A 182 -23.32 1.96 12.05
N GLY A 183 -24.21 1.53 11.15
CA GLY A 183 -24.97 0.29 11.27
C GLY A 183 -24.20 -0.95 10.82
N SER A 184 -24.66 -2.11 11.25
CA SER A 184 -24.12 -3.40 10.77
C SER A 184 -24.65 -3.73 9.38
N ILE A 185 -23.76 -4.14 8.49
CA ILE A 185 -24.10 -4.55 7.12
C ILE A 185 -23.72 -6.02 6.94
N GLY A 186 -24.69 -6.85 6.50
CA GLY A 186 -24.42 -8.27 6.42
C GLY A 186 -25.43 -9.08 5.65
N GLY A 187 -25.35 -10.41 5.85
CA GLY A 187 -26.20 -11.43 5.25
C GLY A 187 -25.45 -12.35 4.30
N GLU A 188 -26.20 -13.18 3.58
CA GLU A 188 -25.66 -14.13 2.59
C GLU A 188 -25.21 -13.45 1.27
N ALA A 189 -25.08 -12.13 1.25
CA ALA A 189 -24.82 -11.28 0.09
C ALA A 189 -23.70 -11.83 -0.84
N PRO A 190 -24.01 -12.69 -1.83
CA PRO A 190 -23.03 -13.27 -2.74
C PRO A 190 -22.42 -12.22 -3.66
N ASN A 191 -23.15 -11.13 -3.90
CA ASN A 191 -22.71 -10.00 -4.70
C ASN A 191 -22.20 -8.84 -3.85
N GLY A 192 -21.80 -9.10 -2.60
CA GLY A 192 -21.03 -8.23 -1.75
C GLY A 192 -21.78 -7.36 -0.77
N ALA A 193 -21.07 -6.99 0.28
CA ALA A 193 -21.49 -6.07 1.33
C ALA A 193 -20.52 -4.89 1.41
N ALA A 194 -21.03 -3.67 1.59
CA ALA A 194 -20.23 -2.47 1.70
C ALA A 194 -20.75 -1.48 2.74
N GLY A 195 -19.85 -0.76 3.39
CA GLY A 195 -20.24 0.30 4.32
C GLY A 195 -20.95 1.47 3.62
N ILE A 196 -20.51 1.87 2.44
CA ILE A 196 -21.07 3.02 1.72
C ILE A 196 -21.72 2.62 0.41
N VAL A 197 -21.01 2.05 -0.56
CA VAL A 197 -21.53 1.72 -1.89
C VAL A 197 -21.24 0.27 -2.23
N THR A 198 -22.27 -0.52 -2.60
CA THR A 198 -21.98 -1.90 -3.00
C THR A 198 -21.49 -1.97 -4.45
N TYR A 199 -22.14 -1.31 -5.40
CA TYR A 199 -21.76 -1.35 -6.82
C TYR A 199 -21.68 0.04 -7.44
N ALA A 200 -20.58 0.31 -8.13
CA ALA A 200 -20.44 1.44 -9.03
C ALA A 200 -20.30 0.91 -10.46
N GLU A 201 -21.37 1.05 -11.26
CA GLU A 201 -21.44 0.62 -12.66
C GLU A 201 -21.33 1.78 -13.64
N SER A 202 -20.86 2.93 -13.16
CA SER A 202 -20.75 4.16 -13.93
C SER A 202 -19.29 4.54 -14.13
N ALA A 203 -18.97 5.03 -15.33
CA ALA A 203 -17.64 5.47 -15.69
C ALA A 203 -17.15 6.73 -14.94
N ASN A 204 -18.05 7.52 -14.35
CA ASN A 204 -17.70 8.78 -13.68
C ASN A 204 -18.54 8.94 -12.41
N PHE A 205 -17.94 8.71 -11.25
CA PHE A 205 -18.56 8.89 -9.95
C PHE A 205 -17.53 9.40 -8.92
N ILE A 206 -18.02 9.98 -7.83
CA ILE A 206 -17.22 10.43 -6.70
C ILE A 206 -17.77 9.85 -5.40
N VAL A 207 -16.92 9.16 -4.63
CA VAL A 207 -17.17 8.79 -3.23
C VAL A 207 -16.10 9.49 -2.38
N LYS A 208 -16.51 10.51 -1.62
CA LYS A 208 -15.56 11.40 -0.95
C LYS A 208 -15.94 11.68 0.49
N ASN A 209 -14.93 11.74 1.38
CA ASN A 209 -15.08 12.07 2.80
C ASN A 209 -16.07 11.14 3.54
N CYS A 210 -16.24 9.90 3.06
CA CYS A 210 -17.16 8.94 3.65
C CYS A 210 -16.48 8.10 4.74
N THR A 211 -17.25 7.71 5.75
CA THR A 211 -16.71 6.92 6.87
C THR A 211 -17.57 5.68 7.12
N ASN A 212 -16.91 4.53 7.27
CA ASN A 212 -17.53 3.34 7.81
C ASN A 212 -16.99 3.04 9.22
N SER A 213 -17.87 2.99 10.20
CA SER A 213 -17.57 2.51 11.56
C SER A 213 -18.37 1.25 11.93
N GLY A 214 -19.38 0.91 11.14
CA GLY A 214 -20.16 -0.32 11.31
C GLY A 214 -19.41 -1.57 10.87
N SER A 215 -19.80 -2.72 11.40
CA SER A 215 -19.28 -4.02 10.98
C SER A 215 -19.87 -4.45 9.64
N ILE A 216 -19.02 -4.96 8.76
CA ILE A 216 -19.40 -5.45 7.43
C ILE A 216 -19.09 -6.95 7.35
N SER A 217 -20.08 -7.76 6.91
CA SER A 217 -19.89 -9.19 6.70
C SER A 217 -20.69 -9.68 5.49
N GLY A 218 -20.04 -10.41 4.57
CA GLY A 218 -20.67 -10.96 3.38
C GLY A 218 -19.73 -11.89 2.63
N LYS A 219 -20.18 -12.55 1.56
CA LYS A 219 -19.29 -13.40 0.75
C LYS A 219 -18.14 -12.60 0.16
N GLY A 220 -18.36 -11.33 -0.17
CA GLY A 220 -17.33 -10.35 -0.41
C GLY A 220 -17.66 -9.10 0.40
N ALA A 221 -16.66 -8.41 0.93
CA ALA A 221 -16.89 -7.32 1.87
C ALA A 221 -15.94 -6.15 1.67
N SER A 222 -16.45 -4.93 1.86
CA SER A 222 -15.63 -3.72 1.82
C SER A 222 -16.11 -2.66 2.82
N GLY A 223 -15.16 -1.93 3.38
CA GLY A 223 -15.50 -0.81 4.26
C GLY A 223 -16.22 0.34 3.54
N ILE A 224 -15.82 0.66 2.30
CA ILE A 224 -16.37 1.81 1.56
C ILE A 224 -17.07 1.38 0.27
N VAL A 225 -16.36 0.87 -0.73
CA VAL A 225 -16.95 0.45 -2.02
C VAL A 225 -16.63 -1.01 -2.28
N TYR A 226 -17.65 -1.85 -2.55
CA TYR A 226 -17.38 -3.25 -2.79
C TYR A 226 -16.88 -3.51 -4.22
N ASN A 227 -17.58 -3.04 -5.22
CA ASN A 227 -17.28 -3.37 -6.61
C ASN A 227 -17.39 -2.15 -7.54
N VAL A 228 -16.39 -1.97 -8.38
CA VAL A 228 -16.35 -1.00 -9.46
C VAL A 228 -16.27 -1.75 -10.80
N ASN A 229 -17.33 -1.70 -11.60
CA ASN A 229 -17.49 -2.51 -12.81
C ASN A 229 -17.09 -1.79 -14.11
N ASP A 230 -17.02 -0.48 -14.11
CA ASP A 230 -16.72 0.30 -15.30
C ASP A 230 -15.28 0.88 -15.23
N PRO A 231 -14.48 0.78 -16.31
CA PRO A 231 -13.11 1.29 -16.37
C PRO A 231 -13.01 2.83 -16.43
N GLY A 232 -14.06 3.56 -16.11
CA GLY A 232 -14.09 5.01 -16.16
C GLY A 232 -13.25 5.72 -15.09
N THR A 233 -13.48 7.02 -14.95
CA THR A 233 -12.75 7.94 -14.07
C THR A 233 -13.37 8.05 -12.66
N GLY A 234 -13.74 6.92 -12.06
CA GLY A 234 -14.26 6.89 -10.69
C GLY A 234 -13.22 7.35 -9.67
N VAL A 235 -13.65 8.08 -8.64
CA VAL A 235 -12.79 8.58 -7.58
C VAL A 235 -13.32 8.17 -6.21
N VAL A 236 -12.44 7.55 -5.40
CA VAL A 236 -12.66 7.32 -3.97
C VAL A 236 -11.60 8.11 -3.22
N GLU A 237 -12.02 9.16 -2.50
CA GLU A 237 -11.10 10.14 -1.93
C GLU A 237 -11.40 10.41 -0.45
N SER A 238 -10.37 10.48 0.37
CA SER A 238 -10.45 10.88 1.79
C SER A 238 -11.48 10.07 2.59
N CYS A 239 -11.65 8.79 2.25
CA CYS A 239 -12.57 7.89 2.93
C CYS A 239 -11.87 7.09 4.02
N VAL A 240 -12.61 6.81 5.10
CA VAL A 240 -12.06 6.15 6.29
C VAL A 240 -12.89 4.92 6.65
N ASN A 241 -12.22 3.77 6.78
CA ASN A 241 -12.81 2.59 7.40
C ASN A 241 -12.23 2.36 8.79
N THR A 242 -13.08 2.38 9.81
CA THR A 242 -12.74 2.02 11.19
C THR A 242 -13.46 0.74 11.65
N GLY A 243 -14.50 0.32 10.91
CA GLY A 243 -15.27 -0.88 11.21
C GLY A 243 -14.58 -2.17 10.78
N ALA A 244 -14.93 -3.27 11.42
CA ALA A 244 -14.46 -4.59 11.00
C ALA A 244 -15.10 -5.01 9.67
N VAL A 245 -14.30 -5.57 8.77
CA VAL A 245 -14.74 -6.08 7.46
C VAL A 245 -14.38 -7.55 7.34
N LYS A 246 -15.39 -8.39 7.10
CA LYS A 246 -15.19 -9.84 7.01
C LYS A 246 -15.77 -10.41 5.72
N SER A 247 -14.92 -11.05 4.90
CA SER A 247 -15.35 -11.94 3.82
C SER A 247 -15.61 -13.34 4.38
N THR A 248 -16.75 -13.93 4.00
CA THR A 248 -17.16 -15.29 4.39
C THR A 248 -17.01 -16.30 3.25
N SER A 249 -16.43 -15.89 2.11
CA SER A 249 -16.24 -16.73 0.93
C SER A 249 -14.76 -16.99 0.66
N ASP A 250 -14.49 -18.17 0.17
CA ASP A 250 -13.16 -18.65 -0.20
C ASP A 250 -12.62 -17.99 -1.49
N SER A 251 -13.50 -17.38 -2.30
CA SER A 251 -13.12 -16.80 -3.60
C SER A 251 -13.20 -15.27 -3.68
N ASN A 252 -13.83 -14.61 -2.70
CA ASN A 252 -14.02 -13.16 -2.71
C ASN A 252 -13.14 -12.46 -1.67
N ALA A 253 -12.68 -11.26 -2.02
CA ALA A 253 -11.80 -10.49 -1.14
C ALA A 253 -12.55 -9.69 -0.07
N ALA A 254 -11.86 -9.46 1.05
CA ALA A 254 -12.19 -8.45 2.03
C ALA A 254 -11.24 -7.25 1.87
N ALA A 255 -11.77 -6.03 1.83
CA ALA A 255 -10.95 -4.84 1.75
C ALA A 255 -11.45 -3.69 2.64
N GLY A 256 -10.51 -2.88 3.13
CA GLY A 256 -10.84 -1.73 3.96
C GLY A 256 -11.56 -0.63 3.20
N ILE A 257 -11.17 -0.36 1.95
CA ILE A 257 -11.71 0.75 1.15
C ILE A 257 -12.43 0.23 -0.10
N VAL A 258 -11.76 -0.45 -1.03
CA VAL A 258 -12.40 -1.00 -2.24
C VAL A 258 -12.04 -2.48 -2.39
N SER A 259 -13.05 -3.36 -2.50
CA SER A 259 -12.75 -4.79 -2.62
C SER A 259 -12.37 -5.18 -4.05
N VAL A 260 -13.20 -4.89 -5.02
CA VAL A 260 -13.03 -5.35 -6.40
C VAL A 260 -13.09 -4.20 -7.40
N ASN A 261 -12.13 -4.17 -8.32
CA ASN A 261 -12.14 -3.33 -9.51
C ASN A 261 -11.99 -4.25 -10.73
N LEU A 262 -13.10 -4.62 -11.36
CA LEU A 262 -13.13 -5.72 -12.36
C LEU A 262 -12.42 -5.39 -13.66
N LYS A 263 -12.23 -4.13 -14.00
CA LYS A 263 -11.65 -3.73 -15.29
C LYS A 263 -10.45 -2.80 -15.18
N GLY A 264 -9.83 -2.79 -14.01
CA GLY A 264 -8.60 -2.07 -13.60
C GLY A 264 -8.26 -0.91 -14.50
N SER A 265 -8.10 0.24 -14.05
CA SER A 265 -7.29 1.27 -14.71
C SER A 265 -7.77 2.71 -14.58
N GLY A 266 -9.05 2.97 -14.43
CA GLY A 266 -9.55 4.35 -14.29
C GLY A 266 -9.85 4.76 -12.84
N LEU A 267 -10.00 3.80 -11.93
CA LEU A 267 -10.33 4.09 -10.53
C LEU A 267 -9.16 4.77 -9.82
N LYS A 268 -9.39 5.95 -9.28
CA LYS A 268 -8.45 6.67 -8.44
C LYS A 268 -8.83 6.52 -6.96
N ILE A 269 -7.91 6.02 -6.13
CA ILE A 269 -8.07 5.93 -4.68
C ILE A 269 -6.96 6.75 -4.02
N VAL A 270 -7.32 7.79 -3.30
CA VAL A 270 -6.35 8.74 -2.74
C VAL A 270 -6.76 9.20 -1.33
N ASN A 271 -5.76 9.41 -0.48
CA ASN A 271 -5.91 9.91 0.88
C ASN A 271 -6.93 9.10 1.72
N CYS A 272 -7.08 7.81 1.43
CA CYS A 272 -7.97 6.91 2.17
C CYS A 272 -7.22 6.20 3.28
N SER A 273 -7.93 5.84 4.35
CA SER A 273 -7.32 5.12 5.47
C SER A 273 -8.18 3.98 5.98
N ASN A 274 -7.52 2.87 6.35
CA ASN A 274 -8.13 1.77 7.08
C ASN A 274 -7.50 1.65 8.47
N THR A 275 -8.34 1.62 9.48
CA THR A 275 -7.95 1.31 10.87
C THR A 275 -8.73 0.13 11.42
N GLY A 276 -9.75 -0.35 10.69
CA GLY A 276 -10.54 -1.52 11.05
C GLY A 276 -9.84 -2.84 10.76
N VAL A 277 -10.28 -3.90 11.43
CA VAL A 277 -9.80 -5.27 11.18
C VAL A 277 -10.40 -5.79 9.87
N ILE A 278 -9.55 -6.35 9.00
CA ILE A 278 -9.96 -7.00 7.76
C ILE A 278 -9.71 -8.51 7.89
N GLU A 279 -10.74 -9.32 7.69
CA GLU A 279 -10.68 -10.78 7.86
C GLU A 279 -11.25 -11.52 6.64
N GLY A 280 -10.56 -12.59 6.20
CA GLY A 280 -11.00 -13.45 5.10
C GLY A 280 -9.83 -14.27 4.53
N GLU A 281 -10.08 -15.05 3.48
CA GLU A 281 -9.00 -15.75 2.79
C GLU A 281 -8.10 -14.79 2.05
N ASN A 282 -8.69 -13.87 1.28
CA ASN A 282 -7.98 -12.87 0.49
C ASN A 282 -8.28 -11.48 1.05
N CYS A 283 -7.27 -10.77 1.51
CA CYS A 283 -7.44 -9.49 2.21
C CYS A 283 -6.55 -8.39 1.65
N SER A 284 -7.08 -7.17 1.69
CA SER A 284 -6.32 -5.95 1.40
C SER A 284 -6.75 -4.80 2.30
N ALA A 285 -5.83 -3.91 2.66
CA ALA A 285 -6.16 -2.75 3.46
C ALA A 285 -6.92 -1.67 2.67
N ILE A 286 -6.50 -1.40 1.44
CA ILE A 286 -7.06 -0.34 0.60
C ILE A 286 -7.84 -0.93 -0.56
N CYS A 287 -7.18 -1.60 -1.50
CA CYS A 287 -7.83 -2.20 -2.66
C CYS A 287 -7.20 -3.55 -2.98
N TYR A 288 -8.02 -4.57 -3.21
CA TYR A 288 -7.53 -5.89 -3.60
C TYR A 288 -7.07 -5.91 -5.06
N SER A 289 -7.75 -5.17 -5.93
CA SER A 289 -7.40 -5.00 -7.34
C SER A 289 -6.47 -3.80 -7.57
N GLU A 290 -5.90 -3.69 -8.76
CA GLU A 290 -5.09 -2.53 -9.14
C GLU A 290 -5.94 -1.25 -9.25
N TYR A 291 -5.36 -0.10 -8.89
CA TYR A 291 -5.99 1.22 -8.94
C TYR A 291 -4.94 2.31 -9.19
N THR A 292 -5.36 3.52 -9.54
CA THR A 292 -4.46 4.66 -9.66
C THR A 292 -4.27 5.32 -8.30
N ASN A 293 -3.01 5.47 -7.88
CA ASN A 293 -2.61 6.12 -6.64
C ASN A 293 -2.01 7.51 -6.92
N ASP A 294 -2.02 8.36 -5.89
CA ASP A 294 -1.35 9.65 -5.90
C ASP A 294 -0.32 9.69 -4.76
N ALA A 295 0.95 9.77 -5.10
CA ALA A 295 2.03 9.76 -4.12
C ALA A 295 1.99 10.97 -3.17
N SER A 296 1.39 12.09 -3.58
CA SER A 296 1.21 13.28 -2.74
C SER A 296 0.05 13.15 -1.75
N ALA A 297 -0.83 12.18 -1.95
CA ALA A 297 -2.00 11.90 -1.12
C ALA A 297 -2.10 10.39 -0.81
N PRO A 298 -1.17 9.85 0.01
CA PRO A 298 -0.99 8.42 0.22
C PRO A 298 -2.17 7.79 0.95
N ASN A 299 -2.47 6.54 0.57
CA ASN A 299 -3.40 5.69 1.29
C ASN A 299 -2.69 4.99 2.45
N THR A 300 -3.34 4.89 3.60
CA THR A 300 -2.72 4.38 4.84
C THR A 300 -3.49 3.22 5.46
N ASN A 301 -2.78 2.37 6.20
CA ASN A 301 -3.37 1.30 7.00
C ASN A 301 -2.69 1.18 8.36
N SER A 302 -3.49 1.17 9.41
CA SER A 302 -3.06 0.77 10.76
C SER A 302 -3.94 -0.34 11.35
N GLY A 303 -4.95 -0.79 10.59
CA GLY A 303 -5.80 -1.92 10.98
C GLY A 303 -5.10 -3.27 10.81
N GLU A 304 -5.54 -4.25 11.58
CA GLU A 304 -5.06 -5.63 11.49
C GLU A 304 -5.61 -6.32 10.23
N ILE A 305 -4.77 -7.06 9.52
CA ILE A 305 -5.17 -7.86 8.33
C ILE A 305 -5.03 -9.35 8.67
N LYS A 306 -6.16 -10.03 8.78
CA LYS A 306 -6.28 -11.47 9.09
C LYS A 306 -6.58 -12.27 7.82
N ALA A 307 -5.61 -12.31 6.90
CA ALA A 307 -5.70 -13.12 5.69
C ALA A 307 -5.28 -14.57 5.97
N THR A 308 -5.97 -15.55 5.39
CA THR A 308 -5.62 -16.98 5.54
C THR A 308 -4.98 -17.59 4.30
N VAL A 309 -5.17 -17.01 3.10
CA VAL A 309 -4.60 -17.48 1.82
C VAL A 309 -3.65 -16.46 1.23
N SER A 310 -4.07 -15.21 1.04
CA SER A 310 -3.21 -14.17 0.50
C SER A 310 -3.48 -12.79 1.10
N ARG A 311 -2.41 -11.98 1.22
CA ARG A 311 -2.48 -10.56 1.54
C ARG A 311 -1.97 -9.75 0.36
N THR A 312 -2.78 -8.80 -0.10
CA THR A 312 -2.36 -7.76 -1.05
C THR A 312 -2.03 -6.49 -0.29
N ILE A 313 -0.77 -6.05 -0.40
CA ILE A 313 -0.33 -4.75 0.13
C ILE A 313 -0.60 -3.71 -0.93
N SER A 314 -1.55 -2.86 -0.66
CA SER A 314 -2.02 -1.78 -1.52
C SER A 314 -1.94 -0.41 -0.85
N GLU A 315 -1.62 -0.37 0.43
CA GLU A 315 -1.21 0.85 1.12
C GLU A 315 0.14 1.37 0.59
N SER A 316 0.37 2.68 0.66
CA SER A 316 1.56 3.31 0.08
C SER A 316 2.86 2.83 0.71
N THR A 317 2.83 2.50 2.01
CA THR A 317 3.98 1.96 2.74
C THR A 317 3.56 0.87 3.70
N ALA A 318 4.36 -0.18 3.84
CA ALA A 318 4.17 -1.20 4.86
C ALA A 318 5.50 -1.72 5.40
N VAL A 319 5.53 -2.05 6.69
CA VAL A 319 6.67 -2.71 7.34
C VAL A 319 6.18 -4.05 7.88
N LEU A 320 6.87 -5.12 7.51
CA LEU A 320 6.54 -6.48 7.92
C LEU A 320 7.59 -7.01 8.91
N ASN A 321 7.08 -7.40 10.07
CA ASN A 321 7.86 -8.05 11.12
C ASN A 321 7.15 -9.35 11.50
N GLY A 322 7.89 -10.44 11.64
CA GLY A 322 7.33 -11.73 12.06
C GLY A 322 6.97 -12.67 10.91
N ASN A 323 6.37 -13.81 11.26
CA ASN A 323 6.17 -14.92 10.34
C ASN A 323 4.94 -14.74 9.44
N MET A 324 5.04 -15.21 8.18
CA MET A 324 3.93 -15.21 7.22
C MET A 324 3.94 -16.49 6.39
N SER A 325 2.88 -17.27 6.48
CA SER A 325 2.72 -18.52 5.72
C SER A 325 1.87 -18.39 4.47
N ILE A 326 1.23 -17.24 4.29
CA ILE A 326 0.32 -16.93 3.18
C ILE A 326 1.04 -16.23 2.03
N GLY A 327 0.41 -16.20 0.85
CA GLY A 327 0.88 -15.44 -0.30
C GLY A 327 0.89 -13.92 -0.02
N LEU A 328 1.88 -13.24 -0.57
CA LEU A 328 2.05 -11.79 -0.48
C LEU A 328 2.14 -11.20 -1.88
N THR A 329 1.21 -10.31 -2.20
CA THR A 329 1.24 -9.51 -3.43
C THR A 329 1.46 -8.05 -3.07
N ILE A 330 2.44 -7.40 -3.72
CA ILE A 330 2.78 -6.00 -3.49
C ILE A 330 2.41 -5.19 -4.73
N HIS A 331 1.52 -4.23 -4.57
CA HIS A 331 1.05 -3.35 -5.64
C HIS A 331 2.17 -2.45 -6.20
N PRO A 332 2.07 -2.01 -7.47
CA PRO A 332 3.07 -1.14 -8.11
C PRO A 332 3.39 0.14 -7.32
N TYR A 333 2.43 0.64 -6.55
CA TYR A 333 2.57 1.89 -5.78
C TYR A 333 3.02 1.69 -4.34
N ALA A 334 3.07 0.45 -3.87
CA ALA A 334 3.43 0.14 -2.50
C ALA A 334 4.95 0.08 -2.33
N ALA A 335 5.43 0.64 -1.21
CA ALA A 335 6.79 0.47 -0.73
C ALA A 335 6.76 -0.39 0.54
N VAL A 336 7.36 -1.58 0.47
CA VAL A 336 7.32 -2.57 1.54
C VAL A 336 8.72 -2.84 2.06
N THR A 337 8.88 -2.89 3.38
CA THR A 337 10.11 -3.34 4.03
C THR A 337 9.83 -4.60 4.84
N ILE A 338 10.56 -5.67 4.55
CA ILE A 338 10.60 -6.90 5.35
C ILE A 338 11.83 -6.82 6.25
N ASN A 339 11.61 -6.66 7.57
CA ASN A 339 12.71 -6.58 8.52
C ASN A 339 13.14 -7.94 9.06
N SER A 340 12.17 -8.84 9.32
CA SER A 340 12.43 -10.15 9.95
C SER A 340 11.25 -11.09 9.79
N GLY A 341 11.44 -12.36 10.15
CA GLY A 341 10.39 -13.38 10.17
C GLY A 341 10.64 -14.52 9.19
N ASN A 342 9.76 -15.53 9.23
CA ASN A 342 9.78 -16.69 8.33
C ASN A 342 8.64 -16.55 7.31
N TYR A 343 8.99 -16.58 6.03
CA TYR A 343 8.06 -16.42 4.90
C TYR A 343 8.00 -17.72 4.11
N SER A 344 6.88 -18.45 4.18
CA SER A 344 6.69 -19.70 3.44
C SER A 344 5.72 -19.56 2.26
N GLY A 345 4.85 -18.56 2.24
CA GLY A 345 3.99 -18.25 1.10
C GLY A 345 4.74 -17.63 -0.08
N SER A 346 4.14 -17.62 -1.26
CA SER A 346 4.70 -16.94 -2.44
C SER A 346 4.75 -15.43 -2.24
N ILE A 347 5.76 -14.76 -2.81
CA ILE A 347 5.89 -13.31 -2.83
C ILE A 347 5.91 -12.85 -4.28
N GLU A 348 4.99 -11.97 -4.64
CA GLU A 348 4.94 -11.28 -5.92
C GLU A 348 5.03 -9.76 -5.69
N SER A 349 6.13 -9.13 -6.09
CA SER A 349 6.32 -7.69 -5.96
C SER A 349 6.28 -7.00 -7.31
N LYS A 350 5.31 -6.11 -7.49
CA LYS A 350 5.24 -5.16 -8.61
C LYS A 350 5.69 -3.75 -8.19
N GLY A 351 5.76 -3.49 -6.89
CA GLY A 351 6.17 -2.22 -6.28
C GLY A 351 7.62 -2.20 -5.83
N SER A 352 7.91 -1.41 -4.81
CA SER A 352 9.22 -1.35 -4.16
C SER A 352 9.27 -2.28 -2.96
N LEU A 353 10.19 -3.26 -2.99
CA LEU A 353 10.40 -4.20 -1.89
C LEU A 353 11.84 -4.11 -1.38
N THR A 354 12.00 -3.81 -0.10
CA THR A 354 13.27 -3.88 0.62
C THR A 354 13.25 -5.05 1.59
N VAL A 355 14.18 -5.97 1.45
CA VAL A 355 14.40 -7.08 2.40
C VAL A 355 15.61 -6.73 3.26
N ALA A 356 15.37 -6.34 4.50
CA ALA A 356 16.43 -6.05 5.48
C ALA A 356 16.87 -7.32 6.23
N GLY A 357 16.03 -8.37 6.24
CA GLY A 357 16.31 -9.66 6.85
C GLY A 357 15.15 -10.64 6.72
N GLY A 358 15.25 -11.79 7.36
CA GLY A 358 14.22 -12.82 7.36
C GLY A 358 14.66 -14.12 6.68
N THR A 359 13.82 -15.15 6.82
CA THR A 359 14.03 -16.47 6.21
C THR A 359 12.91 -16.77 5.23
N PHE A 360 13.27 -17.09 4.00
CA PHE A 360 12.35 -17.40 2.90
C PHE A 360 12.44 -18.90 2.61
N SER A 361 11.48 -19.67 3.15
CA SER A 361 11.49 -21.13 3.08
C SER A 361 11.22 -21.65 1.67
N ALA A 362 11.64 -22.87 1.37
CA ALA A 362 11.29 -23.57 0.14
C ALA A 362 9.76 -23.74 0.02
N GLY A 363 9.25 -23.78 -1.21
CA GLY A 363 7.84 -24.09 -1.51
C GLY A 363 6.99 -22.92 -2.00
N GLY A 364 7.45 -21.66 -1.89
CA GLY A 364 6.81 -20.51 -2.51
C GLY A 364 7.69 -19.88 -3.59
N ASN A 365 7.09 -19.14 -4.49
CA ASN A 365 7.81 -18.34 -5.48
C ASN A 365 8.19 -16.97 -4.90
N PHE A 366 9.31 -16.39 -5.34
CA PHE A 366 9.68 -15.02 -5.05
C PHE A 366 9.94 -14.31 -6.37
N TYR A 367 8.95 -13.54 -6.82
CA TYR A 367 9.00 -12.80 -8.08
C TYR A 367 9.03 -11.30 -7.83
N SER A 368 9.89 -10.59 -8.55
CA SER A 368 9.90 -9.12 -8.56
C SER A 368 9.86 -8.58 -9.98
N SER A 369 8.91 -7.70 -10.23
CA SER A 369 8.76 -6.94 -11.47
C SER A 369 8.97 -5.43 -11.26
N GLY A 370 9.10 -4.99 -10.01
CA GLY A 370 9.34 -3.60 -9.61
C GLY A 370 10.79 -3.36 -9.19
N THR A 371 10.96 -2.62 -8.09
CA THR A 371 12.27 -2.38 -7.47
C THR A 371 12.47 -3.33 -6.29
N LEU A 372 13.55 -4.09 -6.30
CA LEU A 372 13.91 -5.01 -5.22
C LEU A 372 15.28 -4.64 -4.64
N VAL A 373 15.36 -4.49 -3.33
CA VAL A 373 16.64 -4.34 -2.61
C VAL A 373 16.73 -5.42 -1.53
N ILE A 374 17.73 -6.26 -1.60
CA ILE A 374 18.01 -7.26 -0.56
C ILE A 374 19.28 -6.84 0.17
N ASN A 375 19.11 -6.44 1.43
CA ASN A 375 20.23 -6.07 2.29
C ASN A 375 20.73 -7.26 3.13
N ASN A 376 19.84 -8.22 3.43
CA ASN A 376 20.17 -9.46 4.13
C ASN A 376 19.00 -10.44 4.05
N GLY A 377 19.20 -11.68 4.46
CA GLY A 377 18.17 -12.72 4.57
C GLY A 377 18.68 -14.09 4.14
N THR A 378 17.92 -15.12 4.47
CA THR A 378 18.21 -16.50 4.04
C THR A 378 17.12 -16.96 3.06
N PHE A 379 17.53 -17.32 1.85
CA PHE A 379 16.63 -17.69 0.75
C PHE A 379 16.78 -19.18 0.42
N ALA A 380 15.87 -20.01 0.91
CA ALA A 380 15.77 -21.43 0.53
C ALA A 380 14.88 -21.66 -0.70
N ARG A 381 14.48 -20.58 -1.37
CA ARG A 381 13.71 -20.55 -2.63
C ARG A 381 14.40 -19.68 -3.67
N GLY A 382 14.10 -19.91 -4.94
CA GLY A 382 14.61 -19.08 -6.03
C GLY A 382 14.07 -17.64 -5.93
N VAL A 383 14.96 -16.67 -6.22
CA VAL A 383 14.61 -15.25 -6.36
C VAL A 383 14.63 -14.91 -7.83
N SER A 384 13.52 -14.45 -8.37
CA SER A 384 13.37 -14.14 -9.79
C SER A 384 13.04 -12.66 -10.02
N VAL A 385 13.89 -12.00 -10.77
CA VAL A 385 13.71 -10.63 -11.27
C VAL A 385 13.24 -10.71 -12.71
N GLN A 386 11.97 -10.42 -12.98
CA GLN A 386 11.39 -10.60 -14.32
C GLN A 386 11.45 -9.33 -15.16
N THR A 387 11.24 -8.19 -14.51
CA THR A 387 11.37 -6.84 -15.08
C THR A 387 11.85 -5.91 -13.96
N GLY A 388 12.04 -4.63 -14.24
CA GLY A 388 12.45 -3.68 -13.21
C GLY A 388 13.92 -3.81 -12.79
N THR A 389 14.21 -3.46 -11.54
CA THR A 389 15.59 -3.41 -11.01
C THR A 389 15.72 -4.16 -9.70
N ALA A 390 16.79 -4.90 -9.52
CA ALA A 390 17.12 -5.55 -8.26
C ALA A 390 18.56 -5.27 -7.85
N THR A 391 18.78 -5.05 -6.55
CA THR A 391 20.09 -4.92 -5.93
C THR A 391 20.17 -5.88 -4.75
N ILE A 392 21.17 -6.75 -4.77
CA ILE A 392 21.51 -7.66 -3.67
C ILE A 392 22.79 -7.13 -3.03
N ASN A 393 22.69 -6.63 -1.81
CA ASN A 393 23.82 -6.14 -1.03
C ASN A 393 24.44 -7.25 -0.16
N ASP A 394 23.60 -8.14 0.39
CA ASP A 394 24.01 -9.31 1.17
C ASP A 394 22.86 -10.33 1.23
N GLY A 395 23.10 -11.50 1.79
CA GLY A 395 22.14 -12.58 2.00
C GLY A 395 22.70 -13.96 1.71
N ASP A 396 21.97 -14.98 2.11
CA ASP A 396 22.36 -16.38 1.94
C ASP A 396 21.37 -17.09 1.01
N PHE A 397 21.77 -17.33 -0.24
CA PHE A 397 20.96 -17.89 -1.32
C PHE A 397 21.26 -19.37 -1.50
N LYS A 398 20.32 -20.24 -1.06
CA LYS A 398 20.47 -21.71 -1.15
C LYS A 398 20.02 -22.29 -2.48
N THR A 399 19.35 -21.49 -3.31
CA THR A 399 18.82 -21.85 -4.63
C THR A 399 19.18 -20.75 -5.65
N ASP A 400 18.75 -20.93 -6.88
CA ASP A 400 19.09 -20.07 -8.00
C ASP A 400 18.56 -18.66 -7.85
N VAL A 401 19.30 -17.68 -8.37
CA VAL A 401 18.86 -16.31 -8.57
C VAL A 401 18.74 -16.06 -10.06
N SER A 402 17.57 -15.63 -10.53
CA SER A 402 17.29 -15.44 -11.95
C SER A 402 16.94 -14.00 -12.29
N CYS A 403 17.40 -13.54 -13.46
CA CYS A 403 17.04 -12.27 -14.05
C CYS A 403 16.55 -12.52 -15.49
N ALA A 404 15.34 -12.08 -15.80
CA ALA A 404 14.67 -12.36 -17.07
C ALA A 404 14.03 -11.08 -17.67
N GLY A 405 13.37 -11.21 -18.81
CA GLY A 405 12.73 -10.10 -19.49
C GLY A 405 13.72 -8.97 -19.80
N ASN A 406 13.40 -7.76 -19.38
CA ASN A 406 14.29 -6.60 -19.43
C ASN A 406 14.84 -6.21 -18.04
N GLY A 407 14.83 -7.16 -17.10
CA GLY A 407 15.28 -6.95 -15.72
C GLY A 407 16.74 -6.56 -15.61
N LYS A 408 17.06 -5.82 -14.57
CA LYS A 408 18.45 -5.43 -14.22
C LYS A 408 18.75 -5.92 -12.81
N LEU A 409 19.76 -6.77 -12.67
CA LEU A 409 20.20 -7.30 -11.39
C LEU A 409 21.63 -6.81 -11.09
N THR A 410 21.84 -6.23 -9.92
CA THR A 410 23.15 -5.88 -9.39
C THR A 410 23.41 -6.68 -8.11
N ILE A 411 24.52 -7.41 -8.06
CA ILE A 411 24.95 -8.19 -6.90
C ILE A 411 26.21 -7.53 -6.36
N ASN A 412 26.12 -6.96 -5.16
CA ASN A 412 27.23 -6.31 -4.45
C ASN A 412 27.85 -7.22 -3.39
N GLY A 413 27.11 -8.24 -2.92
CA GLY A 413 27.54 -9.17 -1.88
C GLY A 413 26.58 -10.35 -1.75
N GLY A 414 26.76 -11.13 -0.70
CA GLY A 414 25.94 -12.32 -0.38
C GLY A 414 26.63 -13.64 -0.70
N LYS A 415 26.03 -14.73 -0.25
CA LYS A 415 26.52 -16.11 -0.44
C LYS A 415 25.58 -16.88 -1.34
N PHE A 416 26.12 -17.44 -2.40
CA PHE A 416 25.35 -18.13 -3.44
C PHE A 416 25.75 -19.60 -3.49
N ALA A 417 24.82 -20.48 -3.12
CA ALA A 417 25.02 -21.94 -3.17
C ALA A 417 24.59 -22.55 -4.52
N ARG A 418 24.01 -21.75 -5.41
CA ARG A 418 23.53 -22.17 -6.73
C ARG A 418 23.76 -21.06 -7.76
N GLU A 419 23.41 -21.33 -8.99
CA GLU A 419 23.70 -20.54 -10.18
C GLU A 419 22.93 -19.23 -10.30
N ILE A 420 23.51 -18.31 -11.07
CA ILE A 420 22.86 -17.08 -11.52
C ILE A 420 22.38 -17.30 -12.96
N HIS A 421 21.06 -17.23 -13.18
CA HIS A 421 20.46 -17.33 -14.52
C HIS A 421 20.16 -15.94 -15.08
N ALA A 422 20.60 -15.70 -16.31
CA ALA A 422 20.27 -14.50 -17.07
C ALA A 422 19.61 -14.88 -18.39
N SER A 423 18.42 -14.36 -18.68
CA SER A 423 17.67 -14.67 -19.90
C SER A 423 17.06 -13.44 -20.57
N ASP A 424 16.53 -13.61 -21.76
CA ASP A 424 15.89 -12.59 -22.58
C ASP A 424 16.83 -11.40 -22.88
N THR A 425 16.46 -10.18 -22.52
CA THR A 425 17.29 -8.97 -22.69
C THR A 425 17.84 -8.43 -21.36
N SER A 426 17.84 -9.28 -20.33
CA SER A 426 18.27 -8.89 -18.98
C SER A 426 19.76 -8.53 -18.90
N THR A 427 20.08 -7.76 -17.87
CA THR A 427 21.47 -7.38 -17.56
C THR A 427 21.77 -7.72 -16.11
N VAL A 428 22.86 -8.44 -15.88
CA VAL A 428 23.35 -8.81 -14.55
C VAL A 428 24.75 -8.23 -14.34
N ASN A 429 24.93 -7.47 -13.26
CA ASN A 429 26.22 -6.95 -12.83
C ASN A 429 26.62 -7.58 -11.48
N ILE A 430 27.73 -8.26 -11.43
CA ILE A 430 28.30 -8.87 -10.22
C ILE A 430 29.51 -8.07 -9.80
N ASN A 431 29.35 -7.32 -8.71
CA ASN A 431 30.37 -6.46 -8.12
C ASN A 431 30.94 -7.05 -6.83
N GLY A 432 30.45 -8.21 -6.39
CA GLY A 432 30.88 -8.89 -5.17
C GLY A 432 30.09 -10.18 -4.94
N GLY A 433 30.25 -10.77 -3.76
CA GLY A 433 29.57 -11.99 -3.35
C GLY A 433 30.48 -13.23 -3.40
N GLU A 434 30.05 -14.28 -2.71
CA GLU A 434 30.75 -15.56 -2.60
C GLU A 434 29.97 -16.65 -3.33
N PHE A 435 30.55 -17.23 -4.37
CA PHE A 435 29.99 -18.32 -5.19
C PHE A 435 30.78 -19.60 -4.87
N THR A 436 30.34 -20.31 -3.80
CA THR A 436 31.16 -21.35 -3.14
C THR A 436 30.84 -22.78 -3.55
N PHE A 437 29.86 -23.01 -4.44
CA PHE A 437 29.52 -24.36 -4.88
C PHE A 437 30.57 -24.93 -5.86
N LYS A 438 30.91 -26.20 -5.68
CA LYS A 438 32.00 -26.89 -6.40
C LYS A 438 31.55 -28.15 -7.15
N THR A 439 30.25 -28.32 -7.40
CA THR A 439 29.77 -29.56 -8.03
C THR A 439 30.05 -29.58 -9.54
N ASP A 440 30.40 -30.74 -10.08
CA ASP A 440 30.62 -30.94 -11.52
C ASP A 440 29.35 -30.77 -12.37
N THR A 441 28.20 -30.62 -11.73
CA THR A 441 26.89 -30.53 -12.39
C THR A 441 26.30 -29.15 -12.41
N ASN A 442 26.77 -28.22 -11.58
CA ASN A 442 26.22 -26.87 -11.47
C ASN A 442 27.09 -25.83 -12.20
N GLU A 443 26.44 -24.95 -12.90
CA GLU A 443 27.04 -23.79 -13.54
C GLU A 443 27.17 -22.63 -12.53
N VAL A 444 28.08 -21.70 -12.73
CA VAL A 444 28.11 -20.47 -11.92
C VAL A 444 27.16 -19.44 -12.53
N ILE A 445 27.28 -19.26 -13.84
CA ILE A 445 26.50 -18.32 -14.62
C ILE A 445 25.89 -19.05 -15.81
N ASP A 446 24.55 -19.10 -15.88
CA ASP A 446 23.83 -19.56 -17.06
C ASP A 446 23.26 -18.38 -17.83
N ILE A 447 23.80 -18.10 -19.00
CA ILE A 447 23.38 -16.99 -19.86
C ILE A 447 22.61 -17.55 -21.05
N LYS A 448 21.31 -17.20 -21.15
CA LYS A 448 20.52 -17.46 -22.37
C LYS A 448 20.73 -16.36 -23.41
N ALA A 449 20.35 -16.65 -24.65
CA ALA A 449 20.50 -15.71 -25.76
C ALA A 449 19.78 -14.37 -25.46
N GLY A 450 20.47 -13.23 -25.69
CA GLY A 450 19.96 -11.90 -25.45
C GLY A 450 20.46 -11.24 -24.18
N ALA A 451 20.64 -12.00 -23.10
CA ALA A 451 21.11 -11.46 -21.82
C ALA A 451 22.61 -11.09 -21.83
N LYS A 452 23.00 -10.23 -20.90
CA LYS A 452 24.40 -9.82 -20.69
C LYS A 452 24.77 -9.92 -19.23
N VAL A 453 25.97 -10.45 -18.94
CA VAL A 453 26.50 -10.53 -17.58
C VAL A 453 27.88 -9.87 -17.52
N THR A 454 28.09 -9.03 -16.52
CA THR A 454 29.39 -8.41 -16.22
C THR A 454 29.83 -8.79 -14.82
N ILE A 455 31.04 -9.25 -14.66
CA ILE A 455 31.68 -9.54 -13.37
C ILE A 455 32.84 -8.58 -13.19
N SER A 456 32.77 -7.75 -12.18
CA SER A 456 33.84 -6.83 -11.80
C SER A 456 34.54 -7.24 -10.51
N ASN A 457 33.89 -8.06 -9.68
CA ASN A 457 34.44 -8.60 -8.43
C ASN A 457 33.59 -9.81 -7.96
N GLY A 458 34.01 -10.49 -6.90
CA GLY A 458 33.40 -11.66 -6.27
C GLY A 458 34.39 -12.79 -6.09
N VAL A 459 34.05 -13.76 -5.24
CA VAL A 459 34.88 -14.94 -4.95
C VAL A 459 34.22 -16.17 -5.58
N PHE A 460 34.93 -16.86 -6.46
CA PHE A 460 34.42 -17.96 -7.25
C PHE A 460 35.19 -19.24 -6.96
N ALA A 461 34.52 -20.21 -6.30
CA ALA A 461 35.12 -21.48 -5.89
C ALA A 461 35.07 -22.58 -6.99
N GLN A 462 34.45 -22.32 -8.14
CA GLN A 462 34.35 -23.29 -9.24
C GLN A 462 35.70 -23.49 -9.92
N GLU A 463 36.15 -24.76 -9.96
CA GLU A 463 37.45 -25.14 -10.55
C GLU A 463 37.34 -25.46 -12.05
N ASN A 464 36.15 -25.82 -12.53
CA ASN A 464 35.94 -26.21 -13.91
C ASN A 464 35.53 -25.01 -14.78
N THR A 465 36.42 -24.58 -15.65
CA THR A 465 36.21 -23.44 -16.55
C THR A 465 35.04 -23.60 -17.49
N TYR A 466 34.69 -24.83 -17.91
CA TYR A 466 33.52 -25.11 -18.73
C TYR A 466 32.24 -24.89 -17.93
N ARG A 467 32.22 -25.27 -16.66
CA ARG A 467 31.07 -25.11 -15.77
C ARG A 467 30.89 -23.68 -15.23
N PHE A 468 31.90 -22.85 -15.35
CA PHE A 468 31.77 -21.46 -14.93
C PHE A 468 30.71 -20.73 -15.75
N CYS A 469 30.77 -20.80 -17.08
CA CYS A 469 29.75 -20.29 -17.99
C CYS A 469 29.78 -21.11 -19.29
N PRO A 470 29.01 -22.21 -19.39
CA PRO A 470 29.06 -23.10 -20.53
C PRO A 470 28.39 -22.53 -21.79
N ASN A 471 27.39 -21.65 -21.60
CA ASN A 471 26.55 -21.12 -22.67
C ASN A 471 26.81 -19.62 -22.89
N ASN A 472 26.85 -19.17 -24.16
CA ASN A 472 26.93 -17.76 -24.56
C ASN A 472 28.06 -16.97 -23.86
N LYS A 473 29.27 -17.54 -23.80
CA LYS A 473 30.45 -16.89 -23.19
C LYS A 473 30.78 -15.52 -23.78
N ASP A 474 30.43 -15.27 -25.04
CA ASP A 474 30.58 -13.99 -25.73
C ASP A 474 29.74 -12.87 -25.08
N ARG A 475 28.79 -13.22 -24.22
CA ARG A 475 27.94 -12.29 -23.47
C ARG A 475 28.34 -12.12 -22.01
N LEU A 476 29.40 -12.81 -21.60
CA LEU A 476 30.05 -12.66 -20.30
C LEU A 476 31.26 -11.74 -20.43
N THR A 477 31.28 -10.68 -19.65
CA THR A 477 32.43 -9.79 -19.51
C THR A 477 32.98 -9.94 -18.10
N VAL A 478 34.23 -10.34 -17.95
CA VAL A 478 34.92 -10.45 -16.67
C VAL A 478 36.04 -9.43 -16.62
N THR A 479 35.99 -8.49 -15.68
CA THR A 479 36.99 -7.43 -15.49
C THR A 479 37.75 -7.55 -14.18
N GLY A 480 37.25 -8.39 -13.25
CA GLY A 480 37.89 -8.65 -11.96
C GLY A 480 37.21 -9.80 -11.22
N GLY A 481 37.78 -10.16 -10.07
CA GLY A 481 37.30 -11.21 -9.18
C GLY A 481 38.43 -12.05 -8.59
N THR A 482 38.09 -12.94 -7.66
CA THR A 482 39.01 -13.89 -7.03
C THR A 482 38.62 -15.31 -7.45
N PHE A 483 39.57 -16.02 -8.06
CA PHE A 483 39.37 -17.32 -8.70
C PHE A 483 40.30 -18.39 -8.11
N VAL A 484 39.92 -19.65 -8.25
CA VAL A 484 40.66 -20.79 -7.68
C VAL A 484 41.98 -21.10 -8.38
N SER A 485 42.20 -20.62 -9.61
CA SER A 485 43.44 -20.89 -10.36
C SER A 485 43.76 -19.79 -11.38
N GLU A 486 45.05 -19.66 -11.70
CA GLU A 486 45.53 -18.78 -12.77
C GLU A 486 44.96 -19.19 -14.14
N ALA A 487 44.80 -20.51 -14.36
CA ALA A 487 44.17 -21.02 -15.57
C ALA A 487 42.73 -20.52 -15.74
N MET A 488 41.96 -20.39 -14.65
CA MET A 488 40.62 -19.81 -14.66
C MET A 488 40.68 -18.32 -15.04
N VAL A 489 41.59 -17.56 -14.47
CA VAL A 489 41.78 -16.15 -14.82
C VAL A 489 42.07 -16.01 -16.32
N THR A 490 43.02 -16.78 -16.85
CA THR A 490 43.36 -16.75 -18.27
C THR A 490 42.21 -17.15 -19.18
N ALA A 491 41.42 -18.18 -18.78
CA ALA A 491 40.29 -18.64 -19.54
C ALA A 491 39.10 -17.66 -19.60
N LEU A 492 38.91 -16.84 -18.55
CA LEU A 492 37.79 -15.89 -18.44
C LEU A 492 38.17 -14.49 -18.93
N MET A 493 39.41 -14.07 -18.75
CA MET A 493 39.84 -12.69 -18.99
C MET A 493 40.89 -12.57 -20.10
N GLY A 494 41.51 -13.68 -20.53
CA GLY A 494 42.69 -13.63 -21.43
C GLY A 494 43.87 -12.92 -20.81
N GLU A 495 44.72 -12.28 -21.66
CA GLU A 495 45.76 -11.37 -21.17
C GLU A 495 45.09 -10.05 -20.72
N THR A 496 45.19 -9.73 -19.43
CA THR A 496 44.63 -8.50 -18.85
C THR A 496 45.75 -7.61 -18.30
N ASN A 497 45.60 -6.29 -18.40
CA ASN A 497 46.48 -5.31 -17.78
C ASN A 497 46.08 -4.97 -16.34
N ALA A 498 44.99 -5.55 -15.83
CA ALA A 498 44.56 -5.35 -14.44
C ALA A 498 45.64 -5.86 -13.46
N PRO A 499 45.80 -5.24 -12.27
CA PRO A 499 46.66 -5.76 -11.21
C PRO A 499 46.19 -7.16 -10.79
N GLN A 500 47.18 -8.01 -10.39
CA GLN A 500 46.93 -9.39 -9.98
C GLN A 500 47.61 -9.69 -8.66
N ALA A 501 47.03 -10.58 -7.87
CA ALA A 501 47.60 -11.04 -6.62
C ALA A 501 47.25 -12.52 -6.37
N THR A 502 48.13 -13.22 -5.67
CA THR A 502 47.76 -14.49 -5.01
C THR A 502 47.23 -14.20 -3.62
N VAL A 503 46.19 -14.96 -3.22
CA VAL A 503 45.52 -14.84 -1.93
C VAL A 503 45.57 -16.20 -1.25
N GLU A 504 46.28 -16.28 -0.12
CA GLU A 504 46.37 -17.49 0.70
C GLU A 504 45.23 -17.48 1.74
N ASP A 505 44.33 -18.47 1.65
CA ASP A 505 43.21 -18.70 2.58
C ASP A 505 43.38 -20.10 3.18
N GLY A 506 44.03 -20.17 4.32
CA GLY A 506 44.44 -21.42 4.92
C GLY A 506 45.41 -22.23 4.04
N GLN A 507 44.98 -23.39 3.54
CA GLN A 507 45.82 -24.21 2.63
C GLN A 507 45.53 -23.96 1.14
N ASN A 508 44.58 -23.08 0.82
CA ASN A 508 44.21 -22.80 -0.56
C ASN A 508 44.84 -21.50 -1.06
N THR A 509 45.36 -21.53 -2.28
CA THR A 509 45.79 -20.34 -2.98
C THR A 509 44.74 -19.96 -4.02
N MET A 510 44.24 -18.73 -3.95
CA MET A 510 43.35 -18.15 -4.93
C MET A 510 44.03 -17.00 -5.67
N TYR A 511 43.44 -16.58 -6.79
CA TYR A 511 44.03 -15.58 -7.70
C TYR A 511 43.05 -14.41 -7.82
N ALA A 512 43.42 -13.28 -7.22
CA ALA A 512 42.64 -12.04 -7.30
C ALA A 512 43.13 -11.20 -8.49
N VAL A 513 42.16 -10.70 -9.26
CA VAL A 513 42.39 -9.83 -10.42
C VAL A 513 41.54 -8.58 -10.33
N GLY A 514 42.17 -7.42 -10.55
CA GLY A 514 41.54 -6.11 -10.44
C GLY A 514 41.65 -5.50 -9.04
N SER A 515 41.60 -4.19 -9.01
CA SER A 515 41.81 -3.39 -7.79
C SER A 515 40.84 -3.80 -6.65
N ALA A 516 39.54 -3.91 -6.95
CA ALA A 516 38.53 -4.25 -5.95
C ALA A 516 38.76 -5.63 -5.34
N ALA A 517 39.02 -6.66 -6.15
CA ALA A 517 39.22 -8.03 -5.66
C ALA A 517 40.48 -8.16 -4.76
N ILE A 518 41.54 -7.43 -5.12
CA ILE A 518 42.79 -7.42 -4.33
C ILE A 518 42.57 -6.67 -3.00
N ALA A 519 41.86 -5.54 -3.03
CA ALA A 519 41.54 -4.77 -1.82
C ALA A 519 40.66 -5.56 -0.86
N ASP A 520 39.59 -6.23 -1.37
CA ASP A 520 38.69 -7.06 -0.56
C ASP A 520 39.46 -8.23 0.08
N ALA A 521 40.32 -8.89 -0.67
CA ALA A 521 41.15 -9.96 -0.13
C ALA A 521 42.13 -9.43 0.95
N ALA A 522 42.77 -8.29 0.71
CA ALA A 522 43.68 -7.67 1.67
C ALA A 522 42.98 -7.24 2.97
N ASN A 523 41.73 -6.72 2.86
CA ASN A 523 40.95 -6.28 4.00
C ASN A 523 40.30 -7.42 4.80
N SER A 524 40.43 -8.68 4.35
CA SER A 524 39.77 -9.87 4.95
C SER A 524 40.73 -10.77 5.74
N ASP A 525 41.81 -10.24 6.30
CA ASP A 525 42.83 -10.95 7.09
C ASP A 525 43.51 -12.11 6.34
N LYS A 526 43.48 -12.10 4.98
CA LYS A 526 44.14 -13.09 4.13
C LYS A 526 45.55 -12.58 3.75
N LYS A 527 46.46 -13.51 3.55
CA LYS A 527 47.80 -13.14 3.06
C LYS A 527 47.73 -12.87 1.56
N VAL A 528 47.94 -11.63 1.18
CA VAL A 528 47.89 -11.17 -0.21
C VAL A 528 49.30 -10.88 -0.73
N THR A 529 49.66 -11.49 -1.86
CA THR A 529 50.92 -11.22 -2.57
C THR A 529 50.62 -10.66 -3.97
N ILE A 530 50.94 -9.41 -4.21
CA ILE A 530 50.69 -8.74 -5.51
C ILE A 530 51.74 -9.23 -6.50
N THR A 531 51.28 -9.86 -7.59
CA THR A 531 52.13 -10.52 -8.60
C THR A 531 52.22 -9.73 -9.92
N LYS A 532 51.27 -8.81 -10.16
CA LYS A 532 51.27 -7.91 -11.32
C LYS A 532 50.91 -6.50 -10.88
N GLY A 533 51.70 -5.51 -11.34
CA GLY A 533 51.55 -4.10 -10.99
C GLY A 533 50.28 -3.46 -11.55
N GLY A 534 49.92 -2.32 -10.99
CA GLY A 534 48.75 -1.51 -11.30
C GLY A 534 48.30 -0.73 -10.08
N GLU A 535 47.21 0.02 -10.24
CA GLU A 535 46.62 0.80 -9.15
C GLU A 535 45.60 -0.03 -8.40
N ILE A 536 45.76 -0.12 -7.07
CA ILE A 536 44.87 -0.85 -6.14
C ILE A 536 44.34 0.17 -5.13
N ASN A 537 43.06 0.42 -5.17
CA ASN A 537 42.36 1.38 -4.28
C ASN A 537 41.41 0.67 -3.33
N GLY A 538 41.20 1.23 -2.15
CA GLY A 538 40.29 0.71 -1.15
C GLY A 538 40.90 -0.28 -0.16
N VAL A 539 42.24 -0.38 -0.09
CA VAL A 539 42.91 -1.13 0.97
C VAL A 539 42.90 -0.32 2.26
N ASN A 540 42.45 -0.91 3.36
CA ASN A 540 42.33 -0.23 4.65
C ASN A 540 43.70 0.15 5.23
N GLU A 541 43.76 1.19 6.06
CA GLU A 541 44.93 1.58 6.83
C GLU A 541 45.39 0.43 7.74
N ASN A 542 46.72 0.35 7.96
CA ASN A 542 47.39 -0.72 8.72
C ASN A 542 47.29 -2.14 8.12
N VAL A 543 46.69 -2.32 6.96
CA VAL A 543 46.73 -3.60 6.23
C VAL A 543 48.10 -3.78 5.60
N THR A 544 48.68 -4.97 5.74
CA THR A 544 49.96 -5.34 5.15
C THR A 544 49.77 -6.33 4.01
N VAL A 545 50.40 -6.04 2.88
CA VAL A 545 50.45 -6.92 1.70
C VAL A 545 51.89 -7.16 1.28
N THR A 546 52.17 -8.27 0.62
CA THR A 546 53.45 -8.53 0.00
C THR A 546 53.44 -8.04 -1.45
N VAL A 547 54.40 -7.26 -1.87
CA VAL A 547 54.54 -6.74 -3.24
C VAL A 547 55.67 -7.45 -3.95
N ASN A 548 55.36 -8.23 -5.00
CA ASN A 548 56.32 -8.96 -5.84
C ASN A 548 56.39 -8.42 -7.29
N ALA A 549 55.70 -7.34 -7.58
CA ALA A 549 55.65 -6.73 -8.92
C ALA A 549 56.16 -5.29 -8.90
N ASP A 550 56.58 -4.77 -10.06
CA ASP A 550 56.92 -3.36 -10.26
C ASP A 550 55.64 -2.56 -10.66
N GLY A 551 55.68 -1.25 -10.42
CA GLY A 551 54.60 -0.36 -10.80
C GLY A 551 53.30 -0.55 -10.01
N VAL A 552 53.39 -1.01 -8.76
CA VAL A 552 52.26 -1.14 -7.83
C VAL A 552 52.02 0.20 -7.16
N LYS A 553 50.75 0.66 -7.20
CA LYS A 553 50.26 1.77 -6.38
C LYS A 553 49.12 1.29 -5.48
N ILE A 554 49.18 1.64 -4.20
CA ILE A 554 48.11 1.32 -3.24
C ILE A 554 47.58 2.64 -2.67
N ASN A 555 46.28 2.86 -2.87
CA ASN A 555 45.58 4.10 -2.51
C ASN A 555 46.34 5.36 -3.03
N GLY A 556 46.82 5.30 -4.28
CA GLY A 556 47.56 6.38 -4.95
C GLY A 556 49.02 6.54 -4.55
N LYS A 557 49.56 5.72 -3.62
CA LYS A 557 50.95 5.74 -3.19
C LYS A 557 51.74 4.61 -3.82
N ASP A 558 52.97 4.89 -4.26
CA ASP A 558 53.89 3.86 -4.80
C ASP A 558 54.27 2.87 -3.70
N ALA A 559 54.10 1.57 -3.99
CA ALA A 559 54.42 0.47 -3.09
C ALA A 559 55.64 -0.28 -3.65
N ALA A 560 56.77 -0.24 -2.92
CA ALA A 560 57.99 -0.94 -3.30
C ALA A 560 57.86 -2.45 -3.07
N ARG A 561 58.68 -3.27 -3.76
CA ARG A 561 58.76 -4.72 -3.53
C ARG A 561 59.07 -5.04 -2.07
N GLY A 562 58.46 -6.05 -1.53
CA GLY A 562 58.56 -6.49 -0.14
C GLY A 562 57.24 -6.34 0.61
N GLU A 563 57.30 -6.34 1.92
CA GLU A 563 56.12 -6.06 2.75
C GLU A 563 55.80 -4.56 2.69
N TYR A 564 54.52 -4.26 2.41
CA TYR A 564 53.99 -2.90 2.36
C TYR A 564 52.77 -2.79 3.28
N THR A 565 52.90 -1.94 4.28
CA THR A 565 51.79 -1.62 5.17
C THR A 565 51.16 -0.28 4.75
N VAL A 566 49.85 -0.27 4.56
CA VAL A 566 49.12 0.95 4.19
C VAL A 566 49.20 1.96 5.33
N PRO A 567 49.80 3.15 5.09
CA PRO A 567 50.00 4.13 6.15
C PRO A 567 48.71 4.73 6.63
N VAL A 568 48.66 5.02 7.96
CA VAL A 568 47.54 5.77 8.56
C VAL A 568 47.56 7.20 8.01
N THR A 569 46.44 7.66 7.56
CA THR A 569 46.23 9.08 7.21
C THR A 569 46.15 9.88 8.50
N PRO A 570 47.08 10.83 8.78
CA PRO A 570 46.97 11.64 9.99
C PRO A 570 45.64 12.39 9.99
N ASP A 571 44.90 12.32 11.12
CA ASP A 571 43.73 13.11 11.33
C ASP A 571 44.04 14.60 11.08
N PRO A 572 43.34 15.32 10.22
CA PRO A 572 43.64 16.73 10.00
C PRO A 572 43.59 17.45 11.34
N THR A 573 44.75 17.88 11.81
CA THR A 573 44.86 18.68 13.04
C THR A 573 43.90 19.84 12.90
N PRO A 574 43.00 20.08 13.84
CA PRO A 574 42.08 21.19 13.74
C PRO A 574 42.90 22.49 13.59
N GLU A 575 42.74 23.20 12.49
CA GLU A 575 43.33 24.52 12.34
C GLU A 575 42.94 25.34 13.56
N GLN A 576 43.92 25.72 14.37
CA GLN A 576 43.66 26.66 15.47
C GLN A 576 43.12 27.96 14.85
N PRO A 577 41.99 28.46 15.32
CA PRO A 577 41.49 29.74 14.83
C PRO A 577 42.55 30.82 15.04
N PRO A 578 42.73 31.76 14.09
CA PRO A 578 43.75 32.79 14.18
C PRO A 578 43.59 33.57 15.50
N ARG A 579 44.67 33.59 16.29
CA ARG A 579 44.72 34.41 17.53
C ARG A 579 44.69 35.87 17.11
N TYR A 580 43.58 36.52 17.26
CA TYR A 580 43.51 37.98 17.23
C TYR A 580 44.18 38.54 18.47
N TYR A 581 45.34 39.17 18.30
CA TYR A 581 45.97 40.02 19.33
C TYR A 581 45.08 41.26 19.50
N TYR A 582 44.36 41.35 20.62
CA TYR A 582 43.74 42.57 21.04
C TYR A 582 44.80 43.44 21.76
N ASN A 583 45.15 44.55 21.14
CA ASN A 583 45.97 45.60 21.79
C ASN A 583 45.06 46.38 22.73
N SER A 584 45.23 46.18 24.04
CA SER A 584 44.50 46.96 25.07
C SER A 584 45.13 48.33 25.26
N THR A 585 44.47 49.37 24.81
CA THR A 585 44.66 50.71 25.38
C THR A 585 43.49 51.02 26.30
N THR A 586 43.85 51.15 27.54
CA THR A 586 43.00 51.61 28.67
C THR A 586 42.39 52.97 28.43
N THR A 587 41.07 53.12 28.59
CA THR A 587 40.47 54.28 29.22
C THR A 587 39.21 53.86 29.96
N THR A 588 39.21 54.16 31.23
CA THR A 588 38.14 54.13 32.21
C THR A 588 36.96 55.01 31.78
N ASP A 589 35.71 54.53 31.82
CA ASP A 589 34.68 55.24 32.59
C ASP A 589 33.46 54.36 32.88
N THR A 590 32.98 54.57 34.04
CA THR A 590 31.82 54.01 34.73
C THR A 590 30.48 54.44 34.12
N LYS A 591 29.48 53.54 34.02
CA LYS A 591 28.15 53.63 34.63
C LYS A 591 27.22 52.47 34.34
N LYS A 592 26.50 52.08 35.37
CA LYS A 592 25.30 51.25 35.46
C LYS A 592 24.25 51.53 34.36
N ASP A 593 23.49 50.53 33.84
CA ASP A 593 22.21 50.09 34.38
C ASP A 593 21.47 49.14 33.39
N GLU A 594 20.84 48.16 33.98
CA GLU A 594 19.56 47.50 33.68
C GLU A 594 19.16 47.04 32.25
N GLY A 595 19.04 45.73 32.15
CA GLY A 595 17.93 44.94 31.63
C GLY A 595 17.18 45.34 30.37
N LYS A 596 17.27 44.46 29.37
CA LYS A 596 16.09 43.99 28.62
C LYS A 596 16.42 42.89 27.59
N THR A 597 15.59 41.90 27.60
CA THR A 597 15.33 40.79 26.68
C THR A 597 15.68 40.99 25.20
N SER A 598 16.35 39.99 24.65
CA SER A 598 16.58 39.82 23.21
C SER A 598 15.33 39.33 22.46
N PRO A 599 15.06 39.80 21.26
CA PRO A 599 14.16 39.11 20.33
C PRO A 599 14.90 38.10 19.47
N LYS A 600 14.29 36.94 19.29
CA LYS A 600 14.70 35.91 18.36
C LYS A 600 14.44 36.39 16.94
N THR A 601 15.47 36.45 16.11
CA THR A 601 15.33 36.49 14.66
C THR A 601 15.44 35.10 14.10
N PHE A 602 14.39 34.62 13.46
CA PHE A 602 14.40 33.46 12.56
C PHE A 602 15.00 33.91 11.23
N ASP A 603 16.06 33.24 10.79
CA ASP A 603 16.54 33.36 9.43
C ASP A 603 16.07 32.15 8.61
N ALA A 604 15.26 32.44 7.58
CA ALA A 604 14.70 31.45 6.69
C ALA A 604 15.63 31.33 5.47
N GLY A 605 16.40 30.25 5.41
CA GLY A 605 17.22 29.99 4.23
C GLY A 605 18.19 28.84 4.34
N MET A 606 17.73 27.61 4.54
CA MET A 606 18.43 26.37 4.15
C MET A 606 17.52 25.16 4.37
N GLY A 607 16.58 24.96 3.49
CA GLY A 607 15.66 23.84 3.55
C GLY A 607 15.49 23.13 2.21
N ILE A 608 16.51 22.52 1.62
CA ILE A 608 16.33 21.58 0.50
C ILE A 608 17.34 20.40 0.51
N TYR A 609 18.35 20.35 1.40
CA TYR A 609 19.33 19.25 1.41
C TYR A 609 19.31 18.33 2.64
N ALA A 610 18.23 18.32 3.44
CA ALA A 610 18.16 17.54 4.69
C ALA A 610 17.31 16.27 4.62
N VAL A 611 16.78 15.85 3.47
CA VAL A 611 15.89 14.67 3.38
C VAL A 611 16.65 13.37 3.05
N THR A 612 17.86 13.45 2.57
CA THR A 612 18.68 12.24 2.25
C THR A 612 19.67 11.82 3.34
N ALA A 613 19.86 12.64 4.38
CA ALA A 613 20.80 12.33 5.47
C ALA A 613 20.15 11.80 6.76
N VAL A 614 18.82 11.84 6.90
CA VAL A 614 18.12 11.40 8.14
C VAL A 614 17.87 9.90 8.18
N LEU A 615 17.99 9.18 7.06
CA LEU A 615 17.82 7.72 7.02
C LEU A 615 19.11 6.93 7.33
N SER A 616 20.26 7.59 7.42
CA SER A 616 21.53 6.93 7.77
C SER A 616 21.98 7.14 9.24
N LEU A 617 21.31 8.01 10.00
CA LEU A 617 21.68 8.32 11.40
C LEU A 617 20.75 7.71 12.46
N SER A 618 19.62 7.13 12.08
CA SER A 618 18.75 6.42 13.02
C SER A 618 19.21 5.00 13.38
N GLY A 619 20.21 4.47 12.68
CA GLY A 619 20.84 3.17 12.98
C GLY A 619 21.95 3.21 14.05
N MET A 620 22.52 4.37 14.35
CA MET A 620 23.66 4.49 15.27
C MET A 620 23.35 5.03 16.67
N ALA A 621 22.13 5.48 16.93
CA ALA A 621 21.75 6.03 18.24
C ALA A 621 21.21 4.99 19.24
N TRP A 622 21.09 3.70 18.85
CA TRP A 622 20.52 2.68 19.75
C TRP A 622 21.54 1.77 20.43
N THR A 623 22.82 1.90 20.10
CA THR A 623 23.88 1.10 20.75
C THR A 623 24.62 1.82 21.87
N ALA A 624 24.34 3.10 22.15
CA ALA A 624 25.06 3.88 23.16
C ALA A 624 24.32 4.02 24.53
N LYS A 625 23.12 3.42 24.71
CA LYS A 625 22.35 3.55 25.95
C LYS A 625 22.14 2.25 26.71
N LYS A 626 23.14 1.38 26.75
CA LYS A 626 23.13 0.17 27.59
C LYS A 626 24.48 -0.08 28.27
N ARG A 627 25.01 0.97 28.94
CA ARG A 627 26.06 0.86 29.94
C ARG A 627 25.94 2.04 30.90
N GLU A 628 25.06 1.88 31.87
CA GLU A 628 25.00 2.48 33.19
C GLU A 628 23.60 2.20 33.74
N ASP A 629 23.52 1.08 34.43
CA ASP A 629 22.95 0.78 35.75
C ASP A 629 23.00 -0.76 35.94
#